data_4df438a8dcfcfc7f7b06dece82279b2e
#
_entry.id   4df438a8dcfcfc7f7b06dece82279b2e
#
_cell.length_a   1.000
_cell.length_b   1.000
_cell.length_c   1.000
_cell.angle_alpha   90.00
_cell.angle_beta   90.00
_cell.angle_gamma   90.00
#
_symmetry.space_group_name_H-M   'P 1'
#
loop_
_entity.id
_entity.type
_entity.pdbx_description
1 polymer ?
#
loop_
_entity_poly.entity_id
_entity_poly.type
_entity_poly.pdbx_seq_one_letter_code
_entity_poly.pdbx_strand_id
1 'polypeptide(L)'
;MSDGAISQDEIDALLSGVSVDGLDSSGHVMGGPTAHIDTTILQKFADSLKEPLVEKLNNMTGVSFDGGVAVVESLDRDGLLAKLPEVVVAVYADFSTTLQGDHLYILSPEFAQKLVNLITQEENADFDEMALSCISDF
;
A
#
# COMPACT_ATOMS: atom_id res chain seq x y z
N MET A 1 -8.20 22.80 -7.83
CA MET A 1 -7.60 21.59 -8.34
C MET A 1 -7.04 20.86 -7.13
N SER A 2 -7.75 19.88 -6.64
CA SER A 2 -7.26 19.06 -5.51
C SER A 2 -6.36 18.01 -6.09
N ASP A 3 -5.06 18.16 -5.85
CA ASP A 3 -4.11 17.11 -6.13
C ASP A 3 -4.48 15.90 -5.27
N GLY A 4 -4.90 14.81 -5.91
CA GLY A 4 -5.18 13.53 -5.26
C GLY A 4 -3.91 12.81 -4.80
N ALA A 5 -2.80 13.51 -4.77
CA ALA A 5 -1.55 13.02 -4.21
C ALA A 5 -1.52 13.33 -2.72
N ILE A 6 -1.41 12.29 -1.92
CA ILE A 6 -1.29 12.41 -0.48
C ILE A 6 0.11 12.93 -0.14
N SER A 7 0.19 14.03 0.59
CA SER A 7 1.46 14.57 1.07
C SER A 7 2.04 13.71 2.20
N GLN A 8 3.33 13.86 2.47
CA GLN A 8 4.00 13.14 3.55
C GLN A 8 3.34 13.43 4.91
N ASP A 9 2.81 14.65 5.11
CA ASP A 9 2.07 15.02 6.31
C ASP A 9 0.73 14.27 6.44
N GLU A 10 0.06 14.02 5.31
CA GLU A 10 -1.19 13.23 5.29
C GLU A 10 -0.93 11.74 5.51
N ILE A 11 0.18 11.22 4.99
CA ILE A 11 0.64 9.86 5.29
C ILE A 11 0.97 9.75 6.79
N ASP A 12 1.61 10.76 7.34
CA ASP A 12 1.92 10.84 8.76
C ASP A 12 0.65 10.87 9.61
N ALA A 13 -0.36 11.63 9.19
CA ALA A 13 -1.66 11.68 9.85
C ALA A 13 -2.41 10.34 9.77
N LEU A 14 -2.37 9.67 8.61
CA LEU A 14 -2.95 8.34 8.43
C LEU A 14 -2.27 7.30 9.31
N LEU A 15 -0.94 7.29 9.33
CA LEU A 15 -0.16 6.39 10.18
C LEU A 15 -0.31 6.71 11.69
N SER A 16 -0.55 7.99 12.04
CA SER A 16 -0.82 8.41 13.42
C SER A 16 -2.25 8.13 13.84
N GLY A 17 -3.19 8.15 12.89
CA GLY A 17 -4.61 7.85 13.10
C GLY A 17 -4.91 6.36 13.22
N VAL A 18 -3.98 5.50 12.79
CA VAL A 18 -4.01 4.07 13.11
C VAL A 18 -3.63 3.93 14.59
N SER A 19 -4.57 4.31 15.44
CA SER A 19 -4.48 4.05 16.87
C SER A 19 -4.47 2.54 17.05
N VAL A 20 -3.40 2.03 17.59
CA VAL A 20 -3.30 0.70 18.15
C VAL A 20 -4.21 0.67 19.40
N ASP A 21 -5.51 0.87 19.18
CA ASP A 21 -6.53 0.87 20.24
C ASP A 21 -7.00 -0.56 20.51
N GLY A 22 -6.05 -1.40 20.83
CA GLY A 22 -6.28 -2.79 21.14
C GLY A 22 -5.16 -3.43 21.96
N LEU A 23 -4.14 -2.68 22.29
CA LEU A 23 -3.12 -3.11 23.24
C LEU A 23 -3.35 -2.42 24.58
N ASP A 24 -3.85 -3.21 25.50
CA ASP A 24 -4.09 -2.94 26.90
C ASP A 24 -3.10 -1.96 27.52
N SER A 25 -3.64 -0.90 28.12
CA SER A 25 -2.92 0.13 28.83
C SER A 25 -2.30 -0.42 30.11
N SER A 26 -1.27 -1.20 29.99
CA SER A 26 -0.33 -1.38 31.11
C SER A 26 1.03 -0.85 30.68
N GLY A 27 1.25 0.39 31.11
CA GLY A 27 2.47 1.12 30.81
C GLY A 27 3.72 0.34 31.15
N HIS A 28 4.49 0.08 30.12
CA HIS A 28 5.93 -0.01 30.21
C HIS A 28 6.52 0.30 28.84
N VAL A 29 6.74 1.58 28.59
CA VAL A 29 7.66 2.01 27.54
C VAL A 29 9.07 1.69 28.04
N MET A 30 9.48 0.48 27.83
CA MET A 30 10.88 0.09 27.82
C MET A 30 11.08 -0.62 26.49
N GLY A 31 12.10 -0.21 25.73
CA GLY A 31 12.51 -0.85 24.51
C GLY A 31 12.55 -2.36 24.67
N GLY A 32 11.39 -2.98 24.50
CA GLY A 32 11.27 -4.41 24.42
C GLY A 32 11.90 -4.87 23.10
N PRO A 33 12.41 -6.10 23.03
CA PRO A 33 12.87 -6.66 21.77
C PRO A 33 11.73 -6.54 20.78
N THR A 34 11.97 -5.87 19.65
CA THR A 34 11.08 -5.88 18.49
C THR A 34 10.62 -7.32 18.30
N ALA A 35 9.33 -7.57 18.47
CA ALA A 35 8.78 -8.89 18.29
C ALA A 35 9.33 -9.41 16.97
N HIS A 36 10.07 -10.51 17.02
CA HIS A 36 10.73 -11.02 15.83
C HIS A 36 9.63 -11.56 14.92
N ILE A 37 9.14 -10.70 14.03
CA ILE A 37 8.13 -11.09 13.06
C ILE A 37 8.78 -12.10 12.13
N ASP A 38 8.17 -13.28 12.03
CA ASP A 38 8.65 -14.32 11.12
C ASP A 38 8.38 -13.87 9.68
N THR A 39 9.38 -13.24 9.08
CA THR A 39 9.33 -12.77 7.70
C THR A 39 9.17 -13.90 6.68
N THR A 40 9.44 -15.16 7.07
CA THR A 40 9.28 -16.33 6.20
C THR A 40 7.81 -16.57 5.85
N ILE A 41 6.92 -16.40 6.82
CA ILE A 41 5.47 -16.53 6.62
C ILE A 41 4.97 -15.39 5.73
N LEU A 42 5.42 -14.17 6.03
CA LEU A 42 5.07 -12.99 5.24
C LEU A 42 5.58 -13.09 3.80
N GLN A 43 6.77 -13.63 3.59
CA GLN A 43 7.31 -13.88 2.26
C GLN A 43 6.43 -14.84 1.47
N LYS A 44 6.03 -15.97 2.07
CA LYS A 44 5.13 -16.93 1.44
C LYS A 44 3.76 -16.32 1.12
N PHE A 45 3.25 -15.49 2.02
CA PHE A 45 2.01 -14.77 1.79
C PHE A 45 2.15 -13.79 0.61
N ALA A 46 3.19 -12.98 0.58
CA ALA A 46 3.47 -12.06 -0.51
C ALA A 46 3.65 -12.79 -1.85
N ASP A 47 4.37 -13.90 -1.85
CA ASP A 47 4.54 -14.73 -3.05
C ASP A 47 3.20 -15.30 -3.55
N SER A 48 2.28 -15.63 -2.64
CA SER A 48 0.95 -16.12 -3.00
C SER A 48 0.04 -15.05 -3.62
N LEU A 49 0.29 -13.78 -3.32
CA LEU A 49 -0.45 -12.65 -3.89
C LEU A 49 0.01 -12.28 -5.30
N LYS A 50 1.21 -12.70 -5.68
CA LYS A 50 1.82 -12.32 -6.96
C LYS A 50 0.94 -12.69 -8.16
N GLU A 51 0.55 -13.96 -8.27
CA GLU A 51 -0.21 -14.44 -9.43
C GLU A 51 -1.59 -13.79 -9.54
N PRO A 52 -2.41 -13.74 -8.46
CA PRO A 52 -3.70 -13.06 -8.53
C PRO A 52 -3.59 -11.58 -8.87
N LEU A 53 -2.58 -10.90 -8.35
CA LEU A 53 -2.36 -9.49 -8.62
C LEU A 53 -1.99 -9.23 -10.07
N VAL A 54 -1.05 -10.02 -10.62
CA VAL A 54 -0.65 -9.93 -12.02
C VAL A 54 -1.81 -10.26 -12.95
N GLU A 55 -2.58 -11.30 -12.64
CA GLU A 55 -3.76 -11.67 -13.43
C GLU A 55 -4.80 -10.53 -13.44
N LYS A 56 -5.05 -9.92 -12.28
CA LYS A 56 -5.98 -8.80 -12.20
C LYS A 56 -5.49 -7.59 -13.00
N LEU A 57 -4.20 -7.24 -12.90
CA LEU A 57 -3.58 -6.18 -13.70
C LEU A 57 -3.73 -6.46 -15.22
N ASN A 58 -3.42 -7.66 -15.65
CA ASN A 58 -3.54 -8.05 -17.06
C ASN A 58 -4.99 -7.91 -17.55
N ASN A 59 -5.94 -8.35 -16.75
CA ASN A 59 -7.36 -8.30 -17.10
C ASN A 59 -7.91 -6.87 -17.16
N MET A 60 -7.47 -6.01 -16.24
CA MET A 60 -7.96 -4.62 -16.19
C MET A 60 -7.33 -3.73 -17.26
N THR A 61 -6.07 -3.96 -17.59
CA THR A 61 -5.33 -3.08 -18.49
C THR A 61 -5.23 -3.60 -19.92
N GLY A 62 -5.47 -4.90 -20.14
CA GLY A 62 -5.26 -5.56 -21.40
C GLY A 62 -3.78 -5.72 -21.81
N VAL A 63 -2.86 -5.43 -20.89
CA VAL A 63 -1.41 -5.52 -21.11
C VAL A 63 -0.84 -6.61 -20.21
N SER A 64 0.18 -7.31 -20.72
CA SER A 64 0.86 -8.34 -19.93
C SER A 64 1.83 -7.70 -18.95
N PHE A 65 1.60 -7.93 -17.67
CA PHE A 65 2.51 -7.59 -16.58
C PHE A 65 3.30 -8.81 -16.14
N ASP A 66 4.50 -8.58 -15.70
CA ASP A 66 5.30 -9.51 -14.92
C ASP A 66 5.64 -8.88 -13.58
N GLY A 67 5.55 -9.65 -12.53
CA GLY A 67 5.76 -9.15 -11.18
C GLY A 67 6.56 -10.12 -10.32
N GLY A 68 7.18 -9.61 -9.29
CA GLY A 68 7.90 -10.39 -8.30
C GLY A 68 7.96 -9.66 -6.96
N VAL A 69 8.13 -10.42 -5.89
CA VAL A 69 8.38 -9.86 -4.56
C VAL A 69 9.87 -9.60 -4.43
N ALA A 70 10.25 -8.34 -4.32
CA ALA A 70 11.64 -7.95 -4.20
C ALA A 70 12.17 -8.19 -2.78
N VAL A 71 11.47 -7.68 -1.78
CA VAL A 71 11.88 -7.72 -0.38
C VAL A 71 10.66 -7.79 0.52
N VAL A 72 10.76 -8.58 1.59
CA VAL A 72 9.84 -8.54 2.73
C VAL A 72 10.66 -8.22 3.97
N GLU A 73 10.34 -7.13 4.63
CA GLU A 73 11.07 -6.67 5.80
C GLU A 73 10.13 -6.06 6.83
N SER A 74 10.57 -6.07 8.09
CA SER A 74 9.88 -5.39 9.17
C SER A 74 10.58 -4.06 9.44
N LEU A 75 9.82 -3.00 9.38
CA LEU A 75 10.30 -1.63 9.61
C LEU A 75 9.45 -0.98 10.69
N ASP A 76 10.06 -0.07 11.42
CA ASP A 76 9.31 0.91 12.18
C ASP A 76 8.80 2.03 11.24
N ARG A 77 8.02 2.95 11.79
CA ARG A 77 7.45 4.07 11.04
C ARG A 77 8.52 4.92 10.35
N ASP A 78 9.56 5.27 11.09
CA ASP A 78 10.62 6.14 10.56
C ASP A 78 11.42 5.46 9.45
N GLY A 79 11.68 4.17 9.60
CA GLY A 79 12.31 3.35 8.58
C GLY A 79 11.46 3.22 7.31
N LEU A 80 10.14 3.11 7.45
CA LEU A 80 9.22 3.10 6.32
C LEU A 80 9.20 4.46 5.61
N LEU A 81 9.00 5.55 6.36
CA LEU A 81 8.95 6.90 5.79
C LEU A 81 10.25 7.28 5.07
N ALA A 82 11.40 6.85 5.57
CA ALA A 82 12.69 7.08 4.92
C ALA A 82 12.82 6.38 3.56
N LYS A 83 12.05 5.35 3.30
CA LYS A 83 12.05 4.60 2.03
C LYS A 83 11.02 5.10 1.03
N LEU A 84 10.02 5.84 1.47
CA LEU A 84 8.98 6.36 0.60
C LEU A 84 9.42 7.64 -0.10
N PRO A 85 8.99 7.86 -1.35
CA PRO A 85 9.14 9.15 -2.01
C PRO A 85 8.26 10.19 -1.32
N GLU A 86 8.52 11.47 -1.62
CA GLU A 86 7.80 12.61 -1.06
C GLU A 86 6.28 12.56 -1.35
N VAL A 87 5.93 11.99 -2.48
CA VAL A 87 4.53 11.82 -2.91
C VAL A 87 4.28 10.38 -3.26
N VAL A 88 3.19 9.81 -2.76
CA VAL A 88 2.75 8.45 -3.07
C VAL A 88 1.23 8.42 -3.28
N VAL A 89 0.76 7.40 -3.97
CA VAL A 89 -0.66 7.04 -4.00
C VAL A 89 -0.88 5.90 -3.03
N ALA A 90 -1.75 6.10 -2.05
CA ALA A 90 -2.04 5.11 -1.04
C ALA A 90 -3.48 4.60 -1.15
N VAL A 91 -3.64 3.29 -1.13
CA VAL A 91 -4.95 2.62 -1.10
C VAL A 91 -5.07 1.86 0.21
N TYR A 92 -6.04 2.24 1.00
CA TYR A 92 -6.37 1.55 2.23
C TYR A 92 -7.32 0.39 1.95
N ALA A 93 -6.99 -0.79 2.45
CA ALA A 93 -7.83 -1.97 2.34
C ALA A 93 -8.13 -2.54 3.72
N ASP A 94 -9.41 -2.70 4.02
CA ASP A 94 -9.89 -3.31 5.26
C ASP A 94 -10.19 -4.80 5.03
N PHE A 95 -9.46 -5.66 5.72
CA PHE A 95 -9.72 -7.10 5.73
C PHE A 95 -10.59 -7.46 6.94
N SER A 96 -11.87 -7.25 6.81
CA SER A 96 -12.82 -7.31 7.92
C SER A 96 -13.06 -8.68 8.54
N THR A 97 -12.59 -9.78 7.95
CA THR A 97 -13.06 -11.11 8.39
C THR A 97 -12.01 -12.16 8.72
N THR A 98 -10.80 -12.07 8.20
CA THR A 98 -9.84 -13.18 8.32
C THR A 98 -8.46 -12.78 8.82
N LEU A 99 -8.05 -11.56 8.57
CA LEU A 99 -6.78 -11.01 9.01
C LEU A 99 -7.05 -9.80 9.90
N GLN A 100 -6.44 -9.80 11.08
CA GLN A 100 -6.45 -8.61 11.95
C GLN A 100 -5.31 -7.71 11.54
N GLY A 101 -5.61 -6.46 11.29
CA GLY A 101 -4.64 -5.42 10.95
C GLY A 101 -5.06 -4.61 9.74
N ASP A 102 -4.48 -3.43 9.65
CA ASP A 102 -4.70 -2.51 8.55
C ASP A 102 -3.75 -2.84 7.41
N HIS A 103 -4.24 -2.75 6.19
CA HIS A 103 -3.47 -2.95 4.98
C HIS A 103 -3.44 -1.66 4.18
N LEU A 104 -2.25 -1.24 3.82
CA LEU A 104 -2.03 -0.06 3.00
C LEU A 104 -1.20 -0.46 1.78
N TYR A 105 -1.76 -0.24 0.60
CA TYR A 105 -1.03 -0.39 -0.65
C TYR A 105 -0.48 0.98 -1.04
N ILE A 106 0.83 1.04 -1.26
CA ILE A 106 1.53 2.27 -1.62
C ILE A 106 2.10 2.12 -3.02
N LEU A 107 1.70 3.01 -3.90
CA LEU A 107 2.07 3.03 -5.30
C LEU A 107 2.91 4.28 -5.60
N SER A 108 3.91 4.15 -6.45
CA SER A 108 4.56 5.33 -6.99
C SER A 108 3.59 6.12 -7.89
N PRO A 109 3.68 7.45 -7.93
CA PRO A 109 2.81 8.27 -8.79
C PRO A 109 2.92 7.88 -10.27
N GLU A 110 4.11 7.53 -10.73
CA GLU A 110 4.35 7.12 -12.12
C GLU A 110 3.65 5.80 -12.44
N PHE A 111 3.67 4.84 -11.50
CA PHE A 111 2.98 3.57 -11.69
C PHE A 111 1.47 3.76 -11.64
N ALA A 112 0.96 4.54 -10.70
CA ALA A 112 -0.45 4.88 -10.60
C ALA A 112 -0.95 5.57 -11.87
N GLN A 113 -0.23 6.56 -12.39
CA GLN A 113 -0.56 7.24 -13.64
C GLN A 113 -0.56 6.27 -14.83
N LYS A 114 0.41 5.37 -14.90
CA LYS A 114 0.47 4.36 -15.95
C LYS A 114 -0.73 3.42 -15.89
N LEU A 115 -1.15 2.99 -14.70
CA LEU A 115 -2.35 2.17 -14.54
C LEU A 115 -3.59 2.90 -15.04
N VAL A 116 -3.78 4.15 -14.63
CA VAL A 116 -4.92 4.96 -15.07
C VAL A 116 -4.94 5.10 -16.58
N ASN A 117 -3.82 5.46 -17.19
CA ASN A 117 -3.71 5.59 -18.64
C ASN A 117 -4.08 4.29 -19.38
N LEU A 118 -3.65 3.14 -18.85
CA LEU A 118 -3.97 1.85 -19.45
C LEU A 118 -5.43 1.45 -19.28
N ILE A 119 -6.02 1.73 -18.11
CA ILE A 119 -7.42 1.41 -17.82
C ILE A 119 -8.36 2.30 -18.64
N THR A 120 -8.08 3.61 -18.73
CA THR A 120 -8.87 4.57 -19.49
C THR A 120 -8.59 4.55 -20.99
N GLN A 121 -7.48 3.91 -21.39
CA GLN A 121 -6.97 3.92 -22.77
C GLN A 121 -6.61 5.34 -23.28
N GLU A 122 -6.17 6.20 -22.38
CA GLU A 122 -5.72 7.55 -22.63
C GLU A 122 -4.24 7.70 -22.32
N GLU A 123 -3.48 8.37 -23.18
CA GLU A 123 -2.03 8.55 -22.95
C GLU A 123 -1.69 9.50 -21.81
N ASN A 124 -2.58 10.44 -21.51
CA ASN A 124 -2.41 11.44 -20.45
C ASN A 124 -3.74 11.66 -19.73
N ALA A 125 -4.26 10.60 -19.11
CA ALA A 125 -5.47 10.72 -18.32
C ALA A 125 -5.25 11.67 -17.14
N ASP A 126 -6.24 12.53 -16.90
CA ASP A 126 -6.22 13.39 -15.71
C ASP A 126 -6.28 12.52 -14.45
N PHE A 127 -5.44 12.85 -13.47
CA PHE A 127 -5.43 12.15 -12.19
C PHE A 127 -6.48 12.77 -11.26
N ASP A 128 -7.74 12.50 -11.58
CA ASP A 128 -8.93 13.00 -10.89
C ASP A 128 -9.57 11.94 -9.97
N GLU A 129 -10.74 12.25 -9.44
CA GLU A 129 -11.50 11.31 -8.59
C GLU A 129 -11.85 10.00 -9.31
N MET A 130 -12.07 10.04 -10.63
CA MET A 130 -12.34 8.84 -11.42
C MET A 130 -11.10 7.97 -11.50
N ALA A 131 -9.93 8.56 -11.70
CA ALA A 131 -8.66 7.87 -11.71
C ALA A 131 -8.37 7.21 -10.36
N LEU A 132 -8.60 7.92 -9.26
CA LEU A 132 -8.46 7.37 -7.91
C LEU A 132 -9.44 6.23 -7.65
N SER A 133 -10.68 6.33 -8.12
CA SER A 133 -11.67 5.26 -8.03
C SER A 133 -11.22 4.01 -8.81
N CYS A 134 -10.69 4.17 -10.01
CA CYS A 134 -10.15 3.06 -10.79
C CYS A 134 -9.02 2.31 -10.08
N ILE A 135 -8.17 3.04 -9.34
CA ILE A 135 -7.08 2.44 -8.56
C ILE A 135 -7.65 1.77 -7.30
N SER A 136 -8.65 2.37 -6.67
CA SER A 136 -9.28 1.83 -5.46
C SER A 136 -10.06 0.54 -5.72
N ASP A 137 -10.65 0.39 -6.90
CA ASP A 137 -11.38 -0.80 -7.32
C ASP A 137 -10.44 -1.99 -7.69
N PHE A 138 -9.16 -1.70 -7.75
CA PHE A 138 -8.11 -2.68 -7.99
C PHE A 138 -7.82 -3.53 -6.76
#